data_eed53f7470e8a8b9905126b865304cc2
#
_entry.id   eed53f7470e8a8b9905126b865304cc2
#
_cell.length_a   1.000
_cell.length_b   1.000
_cell.length_c   1.000
_cell.angle_alpha   90.00
_cell.angle_beta   90.00
_cell.angle_gamma   90.00
#
_symmetry.space_group_name_H-M   'P 1'
#
loop_
_entity.id
_entity.type
_entity.pdbx_description
1 polymer ?
#
loop_
_entity_poly.entity_id
_entity_poly.type
_entity_poly.pdbx_seq_one_letter_code
_entity_poly.pdbx_strand_id
1 'polypeptide(L)'
;MVKQLRSSRNVLRRMPAIALVLSVSFAAVSPVAAQSLTDRFKSLFGGKSDAPAEPKPAPAPGQPAEDDLDCPQVTVRAGASTYAVGATGKPAVGNEIRFQATITKMARECARSSAGITARIGIQGRVIAGPAGAPATVEVPLRIAVVQGGVGEKVIASKAYRTTVDMSEGGSVPFTFVVEDMSYPVPAPAAADSYIFYVGFDPQALAPEPKGRKKK
;
A
#
# COMPACT_ATOMS: atom_id res chain seq x y z
N MET A 1 -16.88 -27.27 -56.97
CA MET A 1 -16.88 -26.09 -57.85
C MET A 1 -16.16 -24.99 -57.11
N VAL A 2 -14.85 -24.88 -57.22
CA VAL A 2 -14.01 -24.29 -58.25
C VAL A 2 -14.12 -22.76 -58.34
N LYS A 3 -12.95 -22.16 -58.10
CA LYS A 3 -12.47 -20.85 -58.61
C LYS A 3 -12.65 -19.65 -57.69
N GLN A 4 -11.69 -18.74 -57.52
CA GLN A 4 -10.37 -18.41 -58.08
C GLN A 4 -9.81 -17.29 -57.21
N LEU A 5 -8.62 -17.28 -56.68
CA LEU A 5 -7.39 -16.62 -57.11
C LEU A 5 -7.54 -15.26 -57.83
N ARG A 6 -6.97 -14.22 -57.19
CA ARG A 6 -6.20 -13.12 -57.79
C ARG A 6 -5.62 -12.27 -56.71
N SER A 7 -4.33 -12.32 -56.39
CA SER A 7 -3.15 -11.88 -57.16
C SER A 7 -3.01 -10.35 -57.30
N SER A 8 -1.91 -9.91 -56.74
CA SER A 8 -1.01 -8.83 -57.15
C SER A 8 -1.39 -7.37 -56.93
N ARG A 9 -0.54 -6.60 -56.25
CA ARG A 9 0.53 -5.84 -56.95
C ARG A 9 1.41 -5.10 -55.95
N ASN A 10 2.69 -5.39 -56.06
CA ASN A 10 3.83 -4.59 -55.57
C ASN A 10 3.69 -3.13 -56.01
N VAL A 11 3.80 -2.20 -55.05
CA VAL A 11 4.18 -0.83 -55.35
C VAL A 11 5.43 -0.51 -54.56
N LEU A 12 6.52 -0.69 -55.27
CA LEU A 12 7.85 -0.20 -54.97
C LEU A 12 7.79 1.34 -54.99
N ARG A 13 7.83 2.01 -53.85
CA ARG A 13 7.92 3.47 -53.82
C ARG A 13 9.20 3.89 -53.12
N ARG A 14 10.06 4.45 -53.95
CA ARG A 14 11.39 5.03 -53.76
C ARG A 14 11.48 5.87 -52.49
N MET A 15 12.49 5.59 -51.67
CA MET A 15 12.94 6.45 -50.58
C MET A 15 13.88 7.55 -51.13
N PRO A 16 13.69 8.81 -50.72
CA PRO A 16 14.78 9.78 -50.84
C PRO A 16 15.64 9.69 -49.55
N ALA A 17 16.94 9.67 -49.75
CA ALA A 17 17.96 9.79 -48.72
C ALA A 17 17.85 11.16 -48.04
N ILE A 18 17.58 11.20 -46.76
CA ILE A 18 17.70 12.40 -45.95
C ILE A 18 18.93 12.23 -45.07
N ALA A 19 19.87 13.13 -45.28
CA ALA A 19 21.13 13.25 -44.56
C ALA A 19 20.86 13.52 -43.06
N LEU A 20 21.36 12.66 -42.20
CA LEU A 20 21.30 12.78 -40.77
C LEU A 20 22.45 13.67 -40.29
N VAL A 21 22.14 14.92 -39.91
CA VAL A 21 23.06 15.80 -39.22
C VAL A 21 23.05 15.36 -37.75
N LEU A 22 24.15 14.77 -37.27
CA LEU A 22 24.37 14.47 -35.85
C LEU A 22 24.69 15.77 -35.12
N SER A 23 23.71 16.35 -34.47
CA SER A 23 23.90 17.34 -33.40
C SER A 23 24.08 16.61 -32.09
N VAL A 24 25.31 16.58 -31.56
CA VAL A 24 25.65 16.13 -30.23
C VAL A 24 25.13 17.16 -29.22
N SER A 25 23.96 16.94 -28.68
CA SER A 25 23.46 17.73 -27.54
C SER A 25 24.05 17.15 -26.25
N PHE A 26 24.96 17.93 -25.63
CA PHE A 26 25.44 17.68 -24.28
C PHE A 26 24.26 17.84 -23.31
N ALA A 27 23.67 16.73 -22.90
CA ALA A 27 22.68 16.72 -21.83
C ALA A 27 23.41 16.96 -20.51
N ALA A 28 23.20 18.13 -19.92
CA ALA A 28 23.58 18.41 -18.55
C ALA A 28 22.81 17.44 -17.61
N VAL A 29 23.53 16.52 -16.99
CA VAL A 29 22.99 15.63 -15.95
C VAL A 29 22.80 16.47 -14.71
N SER A 30 21.57 16.92 -14.46
CA SER A 30 21.19 17.54 -13.18
C SER A 30 21.23 16.46 -12.09
N PRO A 31 21.84 16.71 -10.92
CA PRO A 31 21.77 15.78 -9.81
C PRO A 31 20.30 15.67 -9.35
N VAL A 32 19.71 14.51 -9.47
CA VAL A 32 18.42 14.21 -8.86
C VAL A 32 18.64 14.22 -7.36
N ALA A 33 18.20 15.30 -6.70
CA ALA A 33 18.17 15.35 -5.25
C ALA A 33 17.33 14.18 -4.74
N ALA A 34 17.95 13.28 -3.99
CA ALA A 34 17.28 12.20 -3.28
C ALA A 34 16.30 12.83 -2.29
N GLN A 35 15.02 12.90 -2.66
CA GLN A 35 13.96 13.32 -1.76
C GLN A 35 13.83 12.27 -0.67
N SER A 36 13.91 12.70 0.58
CA SER A 36 13.82 11.84 1.74
C SER A 36 12.48 11.08 1.72
N LEU A 37 12.48 9.83 2.20
CA LEU A 37 11.27 9.01 2.31
C LEU A 37 10.19 9.70 3.15
N THR A 38 10.61 10.56 4.07
CA THR A 38 9.73 11.39 4.90
C THR A 38 8.92 12.40 4.08
N ASP A 39 9.53 13.00 3.05
CA ASP A 39 8.82 13.94 2.17
C ASP A 39 7.84 13.20 1.25
N ARG A 40 8.19 12.00 0.82
CA ARG A 40 7.27 11.12 0.09
C ARG A 40 6.11 10.65 0.95
N PHE A 41 6.36 10.37 2.22
CA PHE A 41 5.31 9.99 3.16
C PHE A 41 4.33 11.16 3.38
N LYS A 42 4.84 12.37 3.63
CA LYS A 42 4.02 13.58 3.79
C LYS A 42 3.21 13.91 2.54
N SER A 43 3.79 13.77 1.35
CA SER A 43 3.07 14.03 0.09
C SER A 43 2.00 12.97 -0.22
N LEU A 44 2.20 11.73 0.23
CA LEU A 44 1.24 10.64 0.03
C LEU A 44 0.03 10.73 0.98
N PHE A 45 0.21 11.30 2.16
CA PHE A 45 -0.82 11.30 3.21
C PHE A 45 -1.33 12.70 3.58
N GLY A 46 -1.08 13.72 2.74
CA GLY A 46 -1.83 14.99 2.75
C GLY A 46 -1.72 15.82 4.02
N GLY A 47 -0.58 15.85 4.70
CA GLY A 47 -0.33 16.78 5.79
C GLY A 47 0.07 18.16 5.26
N LYS A 48 -0.87 19.09 5.05
CA LYS A 48 -0.57 20.52 4.99
C LYS A 48 -0.15 20.97 6.39
N SER A 49 1.14 21.22 6.57
CA SER A 49 1.65 21.98 7.69
C SER A 49 2.52 23.08 7.11
N ASP A 50 1.94 24.27 6.96
CA ASP A 50 2.67 25.51 6.74
C ASP A 50 3.32 25.92 8.08
N ALA A 51 4.51 25.38 8.36
CA ALA A 51 5.43 25.91 9.33
C ALA A 51 6.84 25.87 8.72
N PRO A 52 7.65 26.95 8.80
CA PRO A 52 9.03 26.90 8.34
C PRO A 52 9.79 25.90 9.19
N ALA A 53 10.17 24.77 8.60
CA ALA A 53 11.03 23.80 9.26
C ALA A 53 12.44 24.39 9.35
N GLU A 54 12.96 24.55 10.57
CA GLU A 54 14.38 24.75 10.79
C GLU A 54 15.15 23.60 10.11
N PRO A 55 16.23 23.88 9.38
CA PRO A 55 17.00 22.84 8.71
C PRO A 55 17.67 21.95 9.75
N LYS A 56 17.15 20.73 9.92
CA LYS A 56 17.83 19.66 10.66
C LYS A 56 19.18 19.40 9.96
N PRO A 57 20.32 19.37 10.69
CA PRO A 57 21.60 19.10 10.08
C PRO A 57 21.55 17.86 9.22
N ALA A 58 22.01 17.96 7.97
CA ALA A 58 22.10 16.82 7.08
C ALA A 58 23.02 15.75 7.69
N PRO A 59 22.66 14.45 7.67
CA PRO A 59 23.56 13.38 8.07
C PRO A 59 24.82 13.43 7.22
N ALA A 60 25.98 13.17 7.83
CA ALA A 60 27.25 13.13 7.11
C ALA A 60 27.20 12.05 6.01
N PRO A 61 27.81 12.29 4.82
CA PRO A 61 27.81 11.29 3.75
C PRO A 61 28.49 9.99 4.22
N GLY A 62 27.72 8.90 4.27
CA GLY A 62 28.21 7.57 4.59
C GLY A 62 27.66 6.93 5.87
N GLN A 63 26.84 7.62 6.66
CA GLN A 63 26.05 6.95 7.69
C GLN A 63 24.66 6.62 7.11
N PRO A 64 24.26 5.32 7.04
CA PRO A 64 22.88 4.97 6.87
C PRO A 64 22.09 5.65 7.99
N ALA A 65 20.96 6.28 7.68
CA ALA A 65 20.08 6.77 8.71
C ALA A 65 19.76 5.57 9.62
N GLU A 66 20.18 5.62 10.89
CA GLU A 66 20.02 4.51 11.87
C GLU A 66 18.55 4.10 12.01
N ASP A 67 17.61 4.97 11.58
CA ASP A 67 16.18 4.74 11.62
C ASP A 67 15.66 3.80 10.51
N ASP A 68 16.39 3.64 9.40
CA ASP A 68 15.91 2.87 8.22
C ASP A 68 16.28 1.37 8.29
N LEU A 69 17.31 1.01 9.07
CA LEU A 69 17.83 -0.36 9.16
C LEU A 69 16.95 -1.30 10.01
N ASP A 70 16.14 -0.75 10.90
CA ASP A 70 15.37 -1.53 11.87
C ASP A 70 13.84 -1.53 11.58
N CYS A 71 13.39 -0.86 10.53
CA CYS A 71 11.96 -0.81 10.19
C CYS A 71 11.58 -1.95 9.25
N PRO A 72 10.84 -2.98 9.71
CA PRO A 72 10.46 -4.13 8.90
C PRO A 72 9.71 -3.74 7.63
N GLN A 73 9.80 -4.54 6.59
CA GLN A 73 9.04 -4.33 5.37
C GLN A 73 7.54 -4.50 5.63
N VAL A 74 6.73 -3.66 4.95
CA VAL A 74 5.28 -3.79 4.97
C VAL A 74 4.79 -4.51 3.71
N THR A 75 3.96 -5.54 3.90
CA THR A 75 3.38 -6.31 2.80
C THR A 75 1.94 -6.67 3.10
N VAL A 76 1.18 -6.95 2.05
CA VAL A 76 -0.20 -7.45 2.22
C VAL A 76 -0.17 -8.94 2.51
N ARG A 77 -0.87 -9.37 3.56
CA ARG A 77 -1.03 -10.80 3.87
C ARG A 77 -1.72 -11.51 2.69
N ALA A 78 -1.17 -12.65 2.29
CA ALA A 78 -1.75 -13.45 1.22
C ALA A 78 -3.23 -13.76 1.50
N GLY A 79 -4.09 -13.53 0.51
CA GLY A 79 -5.54 -13.70 0.62
C GLY A 79 -6.29 -12.57 1.32
N ALA A 80 -5.60 -11.54 1.84
CA ALA A 80 -6.21 -10.42 2.55
C ALA A 80 -6.09 -9.07 1.83
N SER A 81 -5.76 -9.08 0.54
CA SER A 81 -5.62 -7.86 -0.29
C SER A 81 -6.94 -7.25 -0.72
N THR A 82 -8.02 -8.03 -0.66
CA THR A 82 -9.36 -7.65 -1.11
C THR A 82 -10.39 -8.07 -0.07
N TYR A 83 -11.36 -7.18 0.16
CA TYR A 83 -12.51 -7.40 1.02
C TYR A 83 -13.77 -7.15 0.23
N ALA A 84 -14.56 -8.18 -0.05
CA ALA A 84 -15.80 -8.08 -0.79
C ALA A 84 -17.00 -8.48 0.09
N VAL A 85 -18.09 -7.75 -0.04
CA VAL A 85 -19.34 -8.00 0.69
C VAL A 85 -20.47 -8.23 -0.31
N GLY A 86 -21.17 -9.33 -0.14
CA GLY A 86 -22.35 -9.67 -0.94
C GLY A 86 -23.65 -9.08 -0.41
N ALA A 87 -24.71 -9.23 -1.18
CA ALA A 87 -26.07 -8.96 -0.72
C ALA A 87 -26.43 -9.86 0.47
N THR A 88 -27.37 -9.45 1.29
CA THR A 88 -27.74 -10.16 2.52
C THR A 88 -28.03 -11.64 2.25
N GLY A 89 -27.27 -12.51 2.93
CA GLY A 89 -27.41 -13.96 2.79
C GLY A 89 -26.88 -14.52 1.46
N LYS A 90 -26.17 -13.73 0.67
CA LYS A 90 -25.55 -14.14 -0.59
C LYS A 90 -24.03 -14.10 -0.54
N PRO A 91 -23.32 -14.98 -1.28
CA PRO A 91 -21.87 -14.88 -1.41
C PRO A 91 -21.49 -13.61 -2.20
N ALA A 92 -20.31 -13.04 -1.91
CA ALA A 92 -19.79 -11.87 -2.59
C ALA A 92 -19.20 -12.22 -3.98
N VAL A 93 -20.03 -12.67 -4.91
CA VAL A 93 -19.62 -13.07 -6.26
C VAL A 93 -20.55 -12.50 -7.33
N GLY A 94 -19.98 -12.12 -8.47
CA GLY A 94 -20.74 -11.66 -9.64
C GLY A 94 -21.69 -10.49 -9.30
N ASN A 95 -22.94 -10.60 -9.70
CA ASN A 95 -23.97 -9.58 -9.50
C ASN A 95 -24.44 -9.40 -8.06
N GLU A 96 -24.07 -10.32 -7.16
CA GLU A 96 -24.43 -10.24 -5.75
C GLU A 96 -23.46 -9.37 -4.94
N ILE A 97 -22.36 -8.88 -5.52
CA ILE A 97 -21.41 -8.01 -4.84
C ILE A 97 -22.05 -6.65 -4.59
N ARG A 98 -22.09 -6.23 -3.31
CA ARG A 98 -22.49 -4.89 -2.90
C ARG A 98 -21.34 -3.90 -3.02
N PHE A 99 -20.17 -4.26 -2.53
CA PHE A 99 -18.95 -3.47 -2.66
C PHE A 99 -17.71 -4.35 -2.48
N GLN A 100 -16.60 -3.82 -2.95
CA GLN A 100 -15.29 -4.43 -2.80
C GLN A 100 -14.27 -3.36 -2.40
N ALA A 101 -13.47 -3.62 -1.37
CA ALA A 101 -12.33 -2.80 -0.98
C ALA A 101 -11.03 -3.48 -1.39
N THR A 102 -10.03 -2.69 -1.81
CA THR A 102 -8.71 -3.17 -2.21
C THR A 102 -7.63 -2.25 -1.64
N ILE A 103 -6.54 -2.82 -1.12
CA ILE A 103 -5.35 -2.08 -0.71
C ILE A 103 -4.52 -1.77 -1.95
N THR A 104 -4.13 -0.51 -2.15
CA THR A 104 -3.39 -0.04 -3.33
C THR A 104 -1.96 0.38 -3.03
N LYS A 105 -1.73 1.03 -1.89
CA LYS A 105 -0.40 1.48 -1.46
C LYS A 105 -0.26 1.39 0.05
N MET A 106 0.98 1.23 0.49
CA MET A 106 1.34 1.24 1.90
C MET A 106 2.66 1.99 2.09
N ALA A 107 2.80 2.60 3.26
CA ALA A 107 4.04 3.25 3.69
C ALA A 107 4.26 2.92 5.17
N ARG A 108 5.51 2.97 5.62
CA ARG A 108 5.89 2.74 7.01
C ARG A 108 6.94 3.73 7.47
N GLU A 109 6.93 3.99 8.75
CA GLU A 109 7.94 4.75 9.48
C GLU A 109 8.07 4.13 10.86
N CYS A 110 9.30 3.98 11.37
CA CYS A 110 9.56 3.42 12.69
C CYS A 110 10.33 4.42 13.54
N ALA A 111 9.98 4.49 14.80
CA ALA A 111 10.71 5.24 15.81
C ALA A 111 11.15 4.29 16.93
N ARG A 112 12.46 4.28 17.23
CA ARG A 112 13.02 3.49 18.33
C ARG A 112 13.03 4.32 19.62
N SER A 113 12.68 3.69 20.72
CA SER A 113 12.77 4.25 22.05
C SER A 113 13.33 3.22 23.04
N SER A 114 13.57 3.63 24.28
CA SER A 114 13.94 2.70 25.35
C SER A 114 12.87 1.65 25.66
N ALA A 115 11.61 1.91 25.32
CA ALA A 115 10.48 1.02 25.54
C ALA A 115 10.24 0.03 24.39
N GLY A 116 10.94 0.20 23.25
CA GLY A 116 10.73 -0.62 22.05
C GLY A 116 10.67 0.19 20.77
N ILE A 117 10.09 -0.37 19.75
CA ILE A 117 9.87 0.27 18.45
C ILE A 117 8.39 0.57 18.31
N THR A 118 8.07 1.80 17.90
CA THR A 118 6.73 2.21 17.49
C THR A 118 6.72 2.45 15.99
N ALA A 119 5.83 1.75 15.28
CA ALA A 119 5.68 1.91 13.85
C ALA A 119 4.42 2.72 13.54
N ARG A 120 4.58 3.64 12.60
CA ARG A 120 3.52 4.34 11.90
C ARG A 120 3.33 3.68 10.54
N ILE A 121 2.10 3.24 10.24
CA ILE A 121 1.80 2.52 9.01
C ILE A 121 0.65 3.21 8.30
N GLY A 122 0.91 3.70 7.10
CA GLY A 122 -0.07 4.30 6.22
C GLY A 122 -0.57 3.29 5.19
N ILE A 123 -1.89 3.25 5.00
CA ILE A 123 -2.57 2.35 4.07
C ILE A 123 -3.45 3.20 3.18
N GLN A 124 -3.30 3.07 1.88
CA GLN A 124 -4.22 3.61 0.89
C GLN A 124 -4.96 2.47 0.21
N GLY A 125 -6.21 2.69 -0.04
CA GLY A 125 -7.07 1.74 -0.72
C GLY A 125 -8.20 2.42 -1.46
N ARG A 126 -9.08 1.59 -2.01
CA ARG A 126 -10.26 2.04 -2.74
C ARG A 126 -11.42 1.10 -2.45
N VAL A 127 -12.59 1.69 -2.26
CA VAL A 127 -13.86 0.96 -2.22
C VAL A 127 -14.58 1.18 -3.54
N ILE A 128 -15.05 0.10 -4.14
CA ILE A 128 -15.80 0.11 -5.40
C ILE A 128 -17.19 -0.46 -5.12
N ALA A 129 -18.22 0.24 -5.54
CA ALA A 129 -19.59 -0.25 -5.49
C ALA A 129 -19.78 -1.41 -6.47
N GLY A 130 -20.41 -2.48 -6.01
CA GLY A 130 -20.76 -3.60 -6.85
C GLY A 130 -22.17 -3.48 -7.46
N PRO A 131 -22.55 -4.43 -8.34
CA PRO A 131 -23.85 -4.41 -9.01
C PRO A 131 -25.05 -4.45 -8.08
N ALA A 132 -24.93 -5.09 -6.90
CA ALA A 132 -25.99 -5.14 -5.90
C ALA A 132 -26.16 -3.84 -5.09
N GLY A 133 -25.36 -2.82 -5.36
CA GLY A 133 -25.42 -1.50 -4.73
C GLY A 133 -24.74 -1.41 -3.37
N ALA A 134 -23.76 -0.49 -3.25
CA ALA A 134 -23.11 -0.20 -1.98
C ALA A 134 -24.04 0.56 -1.03
N PRO A 135 -23.91 0.42 0.29
CA PRO A 135 -24.54 1.33 1.24
C PRO A 135 -23.87 2.72 1.16
N ALA A 136 -24.55 3.76 1.65
CA ALA A 136 -24.00 5.11 1.70
C ALA A 136 -22.68 5.19 2.47
N THR A 137 -22.51 4.30 3.43
CA THR A 137 -21.32 4.22 4.29
C THR A 137 -20.85 2.78 4.37
N VAL A 138 -19.55 2.56 4.17
CA VAL A 138 -18.89 1.26 4.22
C VAL A 138 -17.89 1.25 5.37
N GLU A 139 -17.96 0.25 6.26
CA GLU A 139 -16.89 -0.06 7.21
C GLU A 139 -15.84 -0.95 6.54
N VAL A 140 -14.59 -0.54 6.62
CA VAL A 140 -13.43 -1.26 6.11
C VAL A 140 -12.64 -1.83 7.28
N PRO A 141 -12.68 -3.16 7.49
CA PRO A 141 -11.97 -3.80 8.58
C PRO A 141 -10.52 -4.07 8.16
N LEU A 142 -9.57 -3.68 9.00
CA LEU A 142 -8.14 -3.86 8.75
C LEU A 142 -7.50 -4.59 9.94
N ARG A 143 -6.50 -5.41 9.66
CA ARG A 143 -5.59 -5.95 10.66
C ARG A 143 -4.16 -5.65 10.27
N ILE A 144 -3.38 -5.24 11.25
CA ILE A 144 -1.94 -5.05 11.10
C ILE A 144 -1.26 -5.94 12.14
N ALA A 145 -0.26 -6.68 11.70
CA ALA A 145 0.51 -7.57 12.55
C ALA A 145 2.00 -7.43 12.28
N VAL A 146 2.79 -7.39 13.35
CA VAL A 146 4.24 -7.60 13.31
C VAL A 146 4.48 -9.09 13.47
N VAL A 147 5.15 -9.70 12.53
CA VAL A 147 5.40 -11.13 12.48
C VAL A 147 6.89 -11.38 12.31
N GLN A 148 7.44 -12.27 13.11
CA GLN A 148 8.73 -12.85 12.85
C GLN A 148 8.54 -14.00 11.85
N GLY A 149 9.07 -13.82 10.63
CA GLY A 149 9.02 -14.80 9.56
C GLY A 149 9.99 -15.95 9.77
N GLY A 150 9.90 -16.97 8.90
CA GLY A 150 10.74 -18.15 8.93
C GLY A 150 9.94 -19.44 9.15
N VAL A 151 10.63 -20.52 9.51
CA VAL A 151 9.96 -21.79 9.83
C VAL A 151 9.19 -21.64 11.14
N GLY A 152 7.87 -21.65 11.07
CA GLY A 152 7.00 -21.40 12.21
C GLY A 152 6.84 -19.90 12.52
N GLU A 153 6.16 -19.16 11.63
CA GLU A 153 5.82 -17.76 11.83
C GLU A 153 5.33 -17.48 13.27
N LYS A 154 5.89 -16.45 13.90
CA LYS A 154 5.48 -16.01 15.23
C LYS A 154 4.89 -14.61 15.16
N VAL A 155 3.64 -14.44 15.57
CA VAL A 155 3.03 -13.13 15.73
C VAL A 155 3.62 -12.45 16.98
N ILE A 156 4.24 -11.30 16.79
CA ILE A 156 4.86 -10.49 17.86
C ILE A 156 3.83 -9.50 18.42
N ALA A 157 3.11 -8.82 17.52
CA ALA A 157 2.03 -7.90 17.86
C ALA A 157 0.96 -7.96 16.78
N SER A 158 -0.31 -7.78 17.14
CA SER A 158 -1.41 -7.71 16.17
C SER A 158 -2.52 -6.83 16.72
N LYS A 159 -3.02 -5.92 15.87
CA LYS A 159 -4.16 -5.05 16.19
C LYS A 159 -5.16 -5.04 15.04
N ALA A 160 -6.44 -5.01 15.40
CA ALA A 160 -7.54 -4.82 14.48
C ALA A 160 -8.00 -3.37 14.51
N TYR A 161 -8.35 -2.85 13.33
CA TYR A 161 -8.79 -1.48 13.12
C TYR A 161 -10.02 -1.45 12.23
N ARG A 162 -10.71 -0.33 12.23
CA ARG A 162 -11.84 -0.06 11.34
C ARG A 162 -11.72 1.36 10.82
N THR A 163 -12.05 1.54 9.57
CA THR A 163 -12.23 2.88 8.99
C THR A 163 -13.52 2.93 8.20
N THR A 164 -14.10 4.10 8.12
CA THR A 164 -15.38 4.34 7.46
C THR A 164 -15.14 5.07 6.15
N VAL A 165 -15.78 4.63 5.09
CA VAL A 165 -15.72 5.25 3.76
C VAL A 165 -17.13 5.68 3.35
N ASP A 166 -17.30 6.96 3.04
CA ASP A 166 -18.53 7.51 2.52
C ASP A 166 -18.60 7.25 1.00
N MET A 167 -19.64 6.55 0.57
CA MET A 167 -19.87 6.17 -0.82
C MET A 167 -20.79 7.13 -1.57
N SER A 168 -21.22 8.24 -0.95
CA SER A 168 -22.12 9.22 -1.56
C SER A 168 -21.52 9.94 -2.76
N GLU A 169 -20.19 10.06 -2.82
CA GLU A 169 -19.45 10.74 -3.89
C GLU A 169 -19.32 9.92 -5.19
N GLY A 170 -19.76 8.66 -5.20
CA GLY A 170 -19.74 7.86 -6.42
C GLY A 170 -19.44 6.36 -6.21
N GLY A 171 -19.41 5.64 -7.33
CA GLY A 171 -19.21 4.19 -7.33
C GLY A 171 -17.81 3.71 -7.02
N SER A 172 -16.81 4.62 -6.84
CA SER A 172 -15.41 4.27 -6.59
C SER A 172 -14.72 5.35 -5.75
N VAL A 173 -14.56 5.09 -4.46
CA VAL A 173 -14.08 6.05 -3.47
C VAL A 173 -12.73 5.61 -2.90
N PRO A 174 -11.68 6.44 -2.96
CA PRO A 174 -10.41 6.17 -2.29
C PRO A 174 -10.55 6.35 -0.78
N PHE A 175 -9.75 5.60 -0.01
CA PHE A 175 -9.59 5.82 1.42
C PHE A 175 -8.12 5.82 1.80
N THR A 176 -7.82 6.51 2.90
CA THR A 176 -6.52 6.49 3.54
C THR A 176 -6.71 6.22 5.03
N PHE A 177 -5.90 5.32 5.57
CA PHE A 177 -5.90 4.99 6.98
C PHE A 177 -4.46 4.98 7.51
N VAL A 178 -4.22 5.63 8.65
CA VAL A 178 -2.90 5.70 9.27
C VAL A 178 -2.99 5.13 10.68
N VAL A 179 -2.15 4.16 10.97
CA VAL A 179 -1.92 3.61 12.29
C VAL A 179 -0.67 4.26 12.87
N GLU A 180 -0.74 4.76 14.08
CA GLU A 180 0.36 5.46 14.76
C GLU A 180 0.86 4.73 16.02
N ASP A 181 0.17 3.66 16.42
CA ASP A 181 0.34 3.02 17.72
C ASP A 181 0.77 1.56 17.66
N MET A 182 1.36 1.11 16.55
CA MET A 182 1.85 -0.25 16.42
C MET A 182 3.21 -0.38 17.12
N SER A 183 3.18 -0.79 18.40
CA SER A 183 4.39 -0.95 19.20
C SER A 183 4.77 -2.41 19.35
N TYR A 184 6.07 -2.70 19.31
CA TYR A 184 6.64 -4.03 19.49
C TYR A 184 8.04 -3.96 20.10
N PRO A 185 8.52 -5.04 20.77
CA PRO A 185 9.83 -5.06 21.38
C PRO A 185 10.93 -5.01 20.31
N VAL A 186 12.08 -4.43 20.66
CA VAL A 186 13.27 -4.45 19.79
C VAL A 186 13.66 -5.90 19.53
N PRO A 187 13.76 -6.32 18.25
CA PRO A 187 14.19 -7.67 17.93
C PRO A 187 15.65 -7.90 18.33
N ALA A 188 16.00 -9.16 18.64
CA ALA A 188 17.39 -9.54 18.74
C ALA A 188 18.10 -9.33 17.39
N PRO A 189 19.39 -8.93 17.34
CA PRO A 189 20.06 -8.62 16.08
C PRO A 189 19.95 -9.71 15.02
N ALA A 190 20.06 -10.99 15.41
CA ALA A 190 19.93 -12.12 14.50
C ALA A 190 18.51 -12.34 13.95
N ALA A 191 17.50 -11.68 14.51
CA ALA A 191 16.10 -11.83 14.11
C ALA A 191 15.55 -10.56 13.45
N ALA A 192 16.28 -9.45 13.43
CA ALA A 192 15.79 -8.17 12.94
C ALA A 192 15.29 -8.26 11.49
N ASP A 193 16.06 -8.87 10.61
CA ASP A 193 15.73 -9.01 9.18
C ASP A 193 14.54 -9.97 8.92
N SER A 194 14.13 -10.74 9.93
CA SER A 194 13.01 -11.68 9.81
C SER A 194 11.65 -11.07 10.15
N TYR A 195 11.63 -9.82 10.64
CA TYR A 195 10.39 -9.15 11.00
C TYR A 195 9.72 -8.57 9.76
N ILE A 196 8.39 -8.71 9.70
CA ILE A 196 7.55 -8.24 8.59
C ILE A 196 6.28 -7.63 9.17
N PHE A 197 5.85 -6.49 8.64
CA PHE A 197 4.51 -5.98 8.85
C PHE A 197 3.56 -6.59 7.84
N TYR A 198 2.63 -7.39 8.31
CA TYR A 198 1.50 -7.82 7.50
C TYR A 198 0.31 -6.90 7.69
N VAL A 199 -0.22 -6.42 6.57
CA VAL A 199 -1.46 -5.65 6.50
C VAL A 199 -2.49 -6.45 5.71
N GLY A 200 -3.74 -6.40 6.10
CA GLY A 200 -4.80 -7.04 5.33
C GLY A 200 -6.19 -6.70 5.84
N PHE A 201 -7.17 -7.01 5.02
CA PHE A 201 -8.56 -6.95 5.47
C PHE A 201 -8.86 -8.13 6.39
N ASP A 202 -9.56 -7.84 7.49
CA ASP A 202 -9.99 -8.84 8.45
C ASP A 202 -11.46 -8.66 8.83
N PRO A 203 -12.37 -9.39 8.18
CA PRO A 203 -13.80 -9.33 8.51
C PRO A 203 -14.13 -9.61 9.97
N GLN A 204 -13.28 -10.37 10.68
CA GLN A 204 -13.47 -10.67 12.10
C GLN A 204 -13.29 -9.42 12.98
N ALA A 205 -12.57 -8.41 12.50
CA ALA A 205 -12.45 -7.14 13.19
C ALA A 205 -13.80 -6.40 13.32
N LEU A 206 -14.81 -6.76 12.54
CA LEU A 206 -16.18 -6.23 12.63
C LEU A 206 -17.01 -6.93 13.70
N ALA A 207 -16.60 -8.11 14.15
CA ALA A 207 -17.29 -8.81 15.21
C ALA A 207 -17.15 -8.04 16.54
N PRO A 208 -18.19 -8.03 17.41
CA PRO A 208 -18.05 -7.51 18.75
C PRO A 208 -16.92 -8.25 19.50
N GLU A 209 -16.10 -7.52 20.25
CA GLU A 209 -15.10 -8.17 21.10
C GLU A 209 -15.77 -9.17 22.03
N PRO A 210 -15.26 -10.41 22.12
CA PRO A 210 -15.80 -11.37 23.07
C PRO A 210 -15.68 -10.81 24.47
N LYS A 211 -16.83 -10.54 25.12
CA LYS A 211 -16.88 -10.07 26.51
C LYS A 211 -16.00 -10.99 27.35
N GLY A 212 -14.91 -10.45 27.88
CA GLY A 212 -13.86 -11.17 28.58
C GLY A 212 -14.46 -12.18 29.56
N ARG A 213 -14.11 -13.45 29.39
CA ARG A 213 -14.45 -14.54 30.30
C ARG A 213 -13.83 -14.18 31.65
N LYS A 214 -14.61 -13.68 32.60
CA LYS A 214 -14.15 -13.51 33.98
C LYS A 214 -13.59 -14.86 34.41
N LYS A 215 -12.27 -14.95 34.63
CA LYS A 215 -11.66 -16.09 35.31
C LYS A 215 -12.30 -16.17 36.70
N LYS A 216 -13.01 -17.28 36.93
CA LYS A 216 -13.42 -17.68 38.28
C LYS A 216 -12.20 -18.17 39.05
#